data_fab1f8697d4855360aeaca7cb126ddc1
#
_entry.id   fab1f8697d4855360aeaca7cb126ddc1
#
_cell.length_a   1.000
_cell.length_b   1.000
_cell.length_c   1.000
_cell.angle_alpha   90.00
_cell.angle_beta   90.00
_cell.angle_gamma   90.00
#
_symmetry.space_group_name_H-M   'P 1'
#
loop_
_entity.id
_entity.type
_entity.pdbx_description
1 polymer ?
#
loop_
_entity_poly.entity_id
_entity_poly.type
_entity_poly.pdbx_seq_one_letter_code
_entity_poly.pdbx_strand_id
1 'polypeptide(L)'
;MYHAFSETHSERYCMDINQFRDQKINNDYTLTFDDGSESLYRYREIISSKGQTQIFFIRTDKINMENYLSTTQIQDLSNYFKIQSHSHSHPNHLLLNDSEIRQEGMISKQNIENITGNPVKSYAFPGGDFSFRSIKILAEIGYREFFTSVPLFFTRNLRYNGVNLNIHGRVEVFSPGFSTIERYYSLSVVSRRLLRHTLGFSSRYIKSRLK
;
A
#
# COMPACT_ATOMS: atom_id res chain seq x y z
N MET A 1 -0.26 0.82 8.11
CA MET A 1 0.41 0.19 6.95
C MET A 1 1.75 -0.36 7.40
N TYR A 2 1.99 -1.63 7.15
CA TYR A 2 3.19 -2.40 7.50
C TYR A 2 3.81 -2.95 6.21
N HIS A 3 5.06 -3.44 6.26
CA HIS A 3 5.73 -4.04 5.09
C HIS A 3 6.28 -5.43 5.39
N ALA A 4 7.16 -5.56 6.38
CA ALA A 4 7.79 -6.82 6.75
C ALA A 4 7.92 -6.98 8.27
N PHE A 5 8.16 -8.21 8.72
CA PHE A 5 8.39 -8.56 10.12
C PHE A 5 9.67 -9.39 10.31
N SER A 6 10.30 -9.22 11.49
CA SER A 6 11.47 -9.99 11.92
C SER A 6 11.44 -10.20 13.43
N GLU A 7 12.14 -11.22 13.91
CA GLU A 7 12.36 -11.44 15.36
C GLU A 7 13.69 -10.87 15.86
N THR A 8 14.64 -10.64 14.96
CA THR A 8 16.04 -10.41 15.32
C THR A 8 16.55 -9.00 15.03
N HIS A 9 15.86 -8.28 14.15
CA HIS A 9 16.26 -6.92 13.79
C HIS A 9 15.04 -6.09 13.41
N SER A 10 15.17 -4.79 13.56
CA SER A 10 14.19 -3.84 13.07
C SER A 10 14.86 -2.82 12.16
N GLU A 11 14.36 -2.72 10.95
CA GLU A 11 14.71 -1.71 9.97
C GLU A 11 13.51 -0.80 9.71
N ARG A 12 13.71 0.25 8.95
CA ARG A 12 12.65 1.24 8.70
C ARG A 12 11.32 0.61 8.28
N TYR A 13 11.35 -0.41 7.45
CA TYR A 13 10.17 -1.09 6.91
C TYR A 13 10.00 -2.53 7.42
N CYS A 14 10.84 -2.97 8.37
CA CYS A 14 10.77 -4.26 9.01
C CYS A 14 10.51 -4.09 10.49
N MET A 15 9.33 -4.48 10.95
CA MET A 15 8.91 -4.33 12.34
C MET A 15 9.21 -5.61 13.13
N ASP A 16 9.59 -5.47 14.40
CA ASP A 16 9.68 -6.60 15.32
C ASP A 16 8.29 -7.22 15.51
N ILE A 17 8.19 -8.53 15.30
CA ILE A 17 6.92 -9.25 15.35
C ILE A 17 6.34 -9.32 16.77
N ASN A 18 7.18 -9.32 17.82
CA ASN A 18 6.71 -9.34 19.20
C ASN A 18 6.08 -7.98 19.56
N GLN A 19 6.68 -6.89 19.09
CA GLN A 19 6.09 -5.56 19.24
C GLN A 19 4.74 -5.46 18.51
N PHE A 20 4.63 -6.01 17.29
CA PHE A 20 3.35 -6.07 16.60
C PHE A 20 2.33 -6.93 17.35
N ARG A 21 2.74 -8.08 17.90
CA ARG A 21 1.89 -8.95 18.72
C ARG A 21 1.30 -8.20 19.91
N ASP A 22 2.11 -7.42 20.62
CA ASP A 22 1.70 -6.69 21.82
C ASP A 22 0.96 -5.39 21.52
N GLN A 23 1.03 -4.90 20.29
CA GLN A 23 0.40 -3.65 19.88
C GLN A 23 -1.13 -3.75 19.98
N LYS A 24 -1.73 -2.87 20.80
CA LYS A 24 -3.17 -2.69 20.85
C LYS A 24 -3.61 -1.81 19.68
N ILE A 25 -4.42 -2.36 18.80
CA ILE A 25 -4.93 -1.65 17.63
C ILE A 25 -6.45 -1.55 17.76
N ASN A 26 -7.00 -0.34 17.57
CA ASN A 26 -8.44 -0.13 17.59
C ASN A 26 -9.11 -0.90 16.43
N ASN A 27 -10.25 -1.53 16.71
CA ASN A 27 -11.02 -2.32 15.75
C ASN A 27 -11.59 -1.52 14.57
N ASP A 28 -11.64 -0.20 14.68
CA ASP A 28 -12.09 0.69 13.60
C ASP A 28 -11.06 0.83 12.46
N TYR A 29 -9.83 0.34 12.66
CA TYR A 29 -8.79 0.41 11.64
C TYR A 29 -8.77 -0.81 10.73
N THR A 30 -8.45 -0.57 9.46
CA THR A 30 -8.04 -1.60 8.52
C THR A 30 -6.52 -1.71 8.55
N LEU A 31 -6.00 -2.91 8.76
CA LEU A 31 -4.57 -3.19 8.68
C LEU A 31 -4.18 -3.43 7.23
N THR A 32 -3.13 -2.78 6.76
CA THR A 32 -2.63 -2.98 5.41
C THR A 32 -1.15 -3.36 5.43
N PHE A 33 -0.77 -4.29 4.56
CA PHE A 33 0.57 -4.83 4.44
C PHE A 33 1.01 -4.71 2.99
N ASP A 34 2.07 -3.96 2.74
CA ASP A 34 2.53 -3.66 1.37
C ASP A 34 3.72 -4.56 0.96
N ASP A 35 4.05 -4.57 -0.34
CA ASP A 35 5.15 -5.24 -1.02
C ASP A 35 5.06 -6.77 -1.14
N GLY A 36 4.45 -7.47 -0.22
CA GLY A 36 4.35 -8.94 -0.28
C GLY A 36 5.60 -9.66 0.21
N SER A 37 6.21 -9.20 1.32
CA SER A 37 7.30 -9.91 2.01
C SER A 37 6.88 -11.31 2.44
N GLU A 38 7.79 -12.31 2.31
CA GLU A 38 7.57 -13.69 2.79
C GLU A 38 7.26 -13.75 4.29
N SER A 39 7.78 -12.80 5.07
CA SER A 39 7.50 -12.73 6.50
C SER A 39 6.00 -12.58 6.84
N LEU A 40 5.19 -12.03 5.92
CA LEU A 40 3.74 -11.94 6.09
C LEU A 40 3.09 -13.34 6.14
N TYR A 41 3.61 -14.29 5.38
CA TYR A 41 3.16 -15.69 5.43
C TYR A 41 3.64 -16.38 6.69
N ARG A 42 4.90 -16.20 7.06
CA ARG A 42 5.51 -16.76 8.27
C ARG A 42 4.73 -16.39 9.53
N TYR A 43 4.29 -15.15 9.64
CA TYR A 43 3.59 -14.62 10.81
C TYR A 43 2.08 -14.44 10.62
N ARG A 44 1.46 -15.08 9.62
CA ARG A 44 0.04 -14.95 9.28
C ARG A 44 -0.92 -15.21 10.45
N GLU A 45 -0.58 -16.11 11.35
CA GLU A 45 -1.40 -16.43 12.51
C GLU A 45 -1.44 -15.26 13.51
N ILE A 46 -0.28 -14.63 13.76
CA ILE A 46 -0.20 -13.44 14.61
C ILE A 46 -0.95 -12.27 13.96
N ILE A 47 -0.80 -12.10 12.64
CA ILE A 47 -1.53 -11.08 11.89
C ILE A 47 -3.03 -11.31 11.99
N SER A 48 -3.50 -12.54 11.75
CA SER A 48 -4.91 -12.93 11.82
C SER A 48 -5.51 -12.70 13.19
N SER A 49 -4.74 -12.93 14.26
CA SER A 49 -5.21 -12.77 15.65
C SER A 49 -5.59 -11.34 16.03
N LYS A 50 -5.24 -10.34 15.22
CA LYS A 50 -5.61 -8.94 15.46
C LYS A 50 -7.09 -8.63 15.22
N GLY A 51 -7.81 -9.49 14.50
CA GLY A 51 -9.28 -9.42 14.35
C GLY A 51 -9.82 -8.30 13.45
N GLN A 52 -8.98 -7.34 12.99
CA GLN A 52 -9.39 -6.28 12.08
C GLN A 52 -9.44 -6.78 10.63
N THR A 53 -10.09 -6.02 9.75
CA THR A 53 -9.95 -6.24 8.29
C THR A 53 -8.49 -6.06 7.89
N GLN A 54 -7.95 -7.06 7.19
CA GLN A 54 -6.56 -7.10 6.78
C GLN A 54 -6.47 -7.20 5.26
N ILE A 55 -5.65 -6.33 4.65
CA ILE A 55 -5.45 -6.27 3.21
C ILE A 55 -3.96 -6.36 2.91
N PHE A 56 -3.58 -7.32 2.09
CA PHE A 56 -2.22 -7.48 1.60
C PHE A 56 -2.15 -6.92 0.18
N PHE A 57 -1.35 -5.89 0.00
CA PHE A 57 -1.09 -5.26 -1.28
C PHE A 57 0.18 -5.82 -1.88
N ILE A 58 0.04 -6.63 -2.93
CA ILE A 58 1.13 -7.40 -3.51
C ILE A 58 1.73 -6.67 -4.72
N ARG A 59 3.03 -6.50 -4.69
CA ARG A 59 3.87 -6.11 -5.80
C ARG A 59 4.18 -7.33 -6.66
N THR A 60 3.64 -7.40 -7.89
CA THR A 60 3.56 -8.67 -8.61
C THR A 60 4.83 -9.07 -9.38
N ASP A 61 5.78 -8.16 -9.61
CA ASP A 61 7.09 -8.50 -10.19
C ASP A 61 8.02 -9.27 -9.22
N LYS A 62 7.66 -9.30 -7.93
CA LYS A 62 8.43 -9.97 -6.88
C LYS A 62 7.89 -11.34 -6.49
N ILE A 63 6.75 -11.75 -7.00
CA ILE A 63 6.17 -13.07 -6.71
C ILE A 63 7.16 -14.17 -7.08
N ASN A 64 7.38 -15.14 -6.18
CA ASN A 64 8.35 -16.23 -6.28
C ASN A 64 9.83 -15.81 -6.22
N MET A 65 10.14 -14.55 -5.95
CA MET A 65 11.52 -14.13 -5.68
C MET A 65 11.91 -14.40 -4.22
N GLU A 66 13.20 -14.47 -3.96
CA GLU A 66 13.74 -14.62 -2.61
C GLU A 66 13.21 -13.50 -1.68
N ASN A 67 12.82 -13.86 -0.45
CA ASN A 67 12.21 -13.00 0.57
C ASN A 67 10.83 -12.42 0.23
N TYR A 68 10.21 -12.87 -0.86
CA TYR A 68 8.85 -12.49 -1.25
C TYR A 68 7.92 -13.70 -1.27
N LEU A 69 6.62 -13.42 -1.21
CA LEU A 69 5.59 -14.45 -1.24
C LEU A 69 5.63 -15.25 -2.54
N SER A 70 5.52 -16.57 -2.41
CA SER A 70 5.31 -17.46 -3.57
C SER A 70 3.83 -17.46 -4.00
N THR A 71 3.58 -17.93 -5.21
CA THR A 71 2.22 -18.13 -5.75
C THR A 71 1.36 -18.98 -4.81
N THR A 72 1.92 -20.09 -4.27
CA THR A 72 1.20 -20.98 -3.35
C THR A 72 0.90 -20.30 -2.01
N GLN A 73 1.81 -19.51 -1.48
CA GLN A 73 1.59 -18.74 -0.25
C GLN A 73 0.51 -17.67 -0.44
N ILE A 74 0.51 -16.96 -1.59
CA ILE A 74 -0.54 -15.97 -1.90
C ILE A 74 -1.91 -16.66 -2.02
N GLN A 75 -1.96 -17.82 -2.67
CA GLN A 75 -3.19 -18.58 -2.80
C GLN A 75 -3.72 -19.02 -1.43
N ASP A 76 -2.87 -19.53 -0.54
CA ASP A 76 -3.25 -19.90 0.83
C ASP A 76 -3.75 -18.69 1.63
N LEU A 77 -2.98 -17.58 1.62
CA LEU A 77 -3.36 -16.34 2.29
C LEU A 77 -4.71 -15.78 1.83
N SER A 78 -5.08 -16.00 0.57
CA SER A 78 -6.33 -15.50 -0.01
C SER A 78 -7.59 -16.12 0.60
N ASN A 79 -7.46 -17.24 1.32
CA ASN A 79 -8.56 -17.86 2.07
C ASN A 79 -8.92 -17.09 3.36
N TYR A 80 -8.00 -16.27 3.87
CA TYR A 80 -8.13 -15.59 5.17
C TYR A 80 -8.06 -14.07 5.06
N PHE A 81 -7.33 -13.56 4.06
CA PHE A 81 -7.01 -12.15 3.90
C PHE A 81 -7.42 -11.64 2.53
N LYS A 82 -7.66 -10.33 2.45
CA LYS A 82 -7.87 -9.68 1.15
C LYS A 82 -6.53 -9.46 0.46
N ILE A 83 -6.31 -10.11 -0.70
CA ILE A 83 -5.12 -9.91 -1.52
C ILE A 83 -5.47 -8.90 -2.62
N GLN A 84 -4.71 -7.80 -2.69
CA GLN A 84 -4.98 -6.67 -3.56
C GLN A 84 -3.68 -6.13 -4.20
N SER A 85 -3.78 -5.16 -5.11
CA SER A 85 -2.67 -4.71 -5.94
C SER A 85 -1.81 -3.62 -5.30
N HIS A 86 -0.47 -3.81 -5.36
CA HIS A 86 0.54 -2.77 -5.11
C HIS A 86 1.34 -2.45 -6.37
N SER A 87 0.69 -2.38 -7.54
CA SER A 87 1.26 -2.30 -8.88
C SER A 87 2.00 -3.57 -9.32
N HIS A 88 2.54 -3.54 -10.54
CA HIS A 88 3.41 -4.62 -11.03
C HIS A 88 4.85 -4.39 -10.59
N SER A 89 5.49 -3.30 -10.99
CA SER A 89 6.93 -3.06 -10.78
C SER A 89 7.27 -1.99 -9.73
N HIS A 90 6.27 -1.50 -9.00
CA HIS A 90 6.42 -0.50 -7.94
C HIS A 90 6.98 0.86 -8.41
N PRO A 91 6.50 1.43 -9.51
CA PRO A 91 6.99 2.71 -10.03
C PRO A 91 6.38 3.90 -9.29
N ASN A 92 7.04 5.07 -9.42
CA ASN A 92 6.41 6.32 -9.02
C ASN A 92 5.36 6.75 -10.06
N HIS A 93 4.07 6.68 -9.71
CA HIS A 93 2.95 6.99 -10.61
C HIS A 93 2.91 8.44 -11.11
N LEU A 94 3.59 9.37 -10.46
CA LEU A 94 3.69 10.76 -10.94
C LEU A 94 4.60 10.91 -12.17
N LEU A 95 5.46 9.91 -12.43
CA LEU A 95 6.43 9.91 -13.52
C LEU A 95 5.97 9.12 -14.74
N LEU A 96 4.87 8.35 -14.62
CA LEU A 96 4.37 7.46 -15.67
C LEU A 96 3.47 8.21 -16.65
N ASN A 97 3.51 7.78 -17.92
CA ASN A 97 2.50 8.14 -18.92
C ASN A 97 1.23 7.27 -18.77
N ASP A 98 0.16 7.56 -19.55
CA ASP A 98 -1.13 6.88 -19.44
C ASP A 98 -1.05 5.39 -19.77
N SER A 99 -0.25 5.01 -20.75
CA SER A 99 -0.05 3.63 -21.16
C SER A 99 0.67 2.83 -20.06
N GLU A 100 1.70 3.41 -19.46
CA GLU A 100 2.46 2.80 -18.35
C GLU A 100 1.59 2.61 -17.11
N ILE A 101 0.77 3.62 -16.73
CA ILE A 101 -0.17 3.49 -15.60
C ILE A 101 -1.16 2.35 -15.87
N ARG A 102 -1.70 2.27 -17.09
CA ARG A 102 -2.64 1.23 -17.48
C ARG A 102 -1.99 -0.15 -17.42
N GLN A 103 -0.77 -0.28 -17.94
CA GLN A 103 -0.02 -1.53 -17.96
C GLN A 103 0.30 -2.02 -16.54
N GLU A 104 0.80 -1.15 -15.66
CA GLU A 104 1.07 -1.47 -14.24
C GLU A 104 -0.19 -2.01 -13.54
N GLY A 105 -1.32 -1.34 -13.71
CA GLY A 105 -2.58 -1.76 -13.11
C GLY A 105 -3.13 -3.05 -13.71
N MET A 106 -3.12 -3.21 -15.04
CA MET A 106 -3.67 -4.40 -15.70
C MET A 106 -2.87 -5.66 -15.39
N ILE A 107 -1.53 -5.62 -15.50
CA ILE A 107 -0.67 -6.77 -15.22
C ILE A 107 -0.82 -7.20 -13.77
N SER A 108 -0.74 -6.25 -12.82
CA SER A 108 -0.87 -6.56 -11.42
C SER A 108 -2.24 -7.17 -11.08
N LYS A 109 -3.32 -6.60 -11.60
CA LYS A 109 -4.67 -7.10 -11.40
C LYS A 109 -4.81 -8.53 -11.92
N GLN A 110 -4.40 -8.78 -13.15
CA GLN A 110 -4.51 -10.08 -13.80
C GLN A 110 -3.69 -11.16 -13.08
N ASN A 111 -2.46 -10.83 -12.68
CA ASN A 111 -1.61 -11.77 -11.94
C ASN A 111 -2.25 -12.21 -10.62
N ILE A 112 -2.76 -11.26 -9.82
CA ILE A 112 -3.38 -11.58 -8.54
C ILE A 112 -4.70 -12.35 -8.74
N GLU A 113 -5.55 -11.93 -9.68
CA GLU A 113 -6.81 -12.61 -9.98
C GLU A 113 -6.58 -14.04 -10.48
N ASN A 114 -5.56 -14.29 -11.30
CA ASN A 114 -5.19 -15.62 -11.77
C ASN A 114 -4.69 -16.54 -10.61
N ILE A 115 -3.99 -15.98 -9.63
CA ILE A 115 -3.48 -16.75 -8.49
C ILE A 115 -4.60 -17.06 -7.49
N THR A 116 -5.44 -16.08 -7.18
CA THR A 116 -6.37 -16.18 -6.06
C THR A 116 -7.79 -16.59 -6.48
N GLY A 117 -8.15 -16.41 -7.73
CA GLY A 117 -9.55 -16.54 -8.23
C GLY A 117 -10.47 -15.43 -7.71
N ASN A 118 -9.98 -14.48 -6.93
CA ASN A 118 -10.76 -13.42 -6.31
C ASN A 118 -10.61 -12.08 -7.05
N PRO A 119 -11.67 -11.25 -7.13
CA PRO A 119 -11.58 -9.97 -7.80
C PRO A 119 -10.67 -8.97 -7.10
N VAL A 120 -9.81 -8.30 -7.86
CA VAL A 120 -8.93 -7.23 -7.37
C VAL A 120 -9.57 -5.88 -7.66
N LYS A 121 -10.01 -5.18 -6.62
CA LYS A 121 -10.70 -3.88 -6.70
C LYS A 121 -9.95 -2.75 -6.00
N SER A 122 -8.95 -3.08 -5.19
CA SER A 122 -8.17 -2.11 -4.42
C SER A 122 -6.76 -1.97 -4.98
N TYR A 123 -6.27 -0.75 -5.01
CA TYR A 123 -4.93 -0.40 -5.47
C TYR A 123 -4.23 0.47 -4.43
N ALA A 124 -3.09 0.02 -3.93
CA ALA A 124 -2.20 0.84 -3.12
C ALA A 124 -1.11 1.45 -4.01
N PHE A 125 -0.99 2.77 -3.96
CA PHE A 125 0.01 3.46 -4.76
C PHE A 125 1.41 3.27 -4.17
N PRO A 126 2.40 2.83 -4.97
CA PRO A 126 3.81 2.76 -4.57
C PRO A 126 4.32 4.08 -4.01
N GLY A 127 4.93 4.04 -2.81
CA GLY A 127 5.34 5.24 -2.10
C GLY A 127 4.21 6.19 -1.71
N GLY A 128 2.95 5.83 -1.99
CA GLY A 128 1.75 6.64 -1.75
C GLY A 128 1.56 7.80 -2.73
N ASP A 129 2.41 7.92 -3.74
CA ASP A 129 2.36 9.01 -4.73
C ASP A 129 1.33 8.70 -5.83
N PHE A 130 0.35 9.59 -6.01
CA PHE A 130 -0.72 9.43 -6.99
C PHE A 130 -1.11 10.75 -7.63
N SER A 131 -1.85 10.68 -8.74
CA SER A 131 -2.55 11.80 -9.34
C SER A 131 -4.02 11.42 -9.61
N PHE A 132 -4.90 12.42 -9.77
CA PHE A 132 -6.28 12.14 -10.21
C PHE A 132 -6.32 11.51 -11.60
N ARG A 133 -5.34 11.77 -12.44
CA ARG A 133 -5.15 11.12 -13.74
C ARG A 133 -4.92 9.61 -13.54
N SER A 134 -3.99 9.21 -12.67
CA SER A 134 -3.73 7.78 -12.40
C SER A 134 -4.94 7.07 -11.79
N ILE A 135 -5.68 7.72 -10.90
CA ILE A 135 -6.93 7.17 -10.35
C ILE A 135 -7.95 6.90 -11.45
N LYS A 136 -8.17 7.85 -12.38
CA LYS A 136 -9.12 7.69 -13.48
C LYS A 136 -8.76 6.51 -14.38
N ILE A 137 -7.49 6.41 -14.79
CA ILE A 137 -6.99 5.33 -15.65
C ILE A 137 -7.17 3.96 -14.97
N LEU A 138 -6.81 3.86 -13.69
CA LEU A 138 -6.98 2.64 -12.91
C LEU A 138 -8.46 2.30 -12.67
N ALA A 139 -9.33 3.31 -12.53
CA ALA A 139 -10.77 3.10 -12.42
C ALA A 139 -11.39 2.53 -13.72
N GLU A 140 -10.87 2.91 -14.90
CA GLU A 140 -11.31 2.37 -16.19
C GLU A 140 -11.01 0.88 -16.33
N ILE A 141 -9.96 0.38 -15.69
CA ILE A 141 -9.60 -1.06 -15.66
C ILE A 141 -10.21 -1.81 -14.48
N GLY A 142 -11.07 -1.16 -13.70
CA GLY A 142 -11.93 -1.82 -12.71
C GLY A 142 -11.55 -1.64 -11.25
N TYR A 143 -10.50 -0.88 -10.92
CA TYR A 143 -10.22 -0.51 -9.53
C TYR A 143 -11.27 0.47 -8.98
N ARG A 144 -11.54 0.39 -7.67
CA ARG A 144 -12.57 1.19 -6.98
C ARG A 144 -12.07 1.82 -5.69
N GLU A 145 -11.13 1.15 -5.02
CA GLU A 145 -10.56 1.55 -3.74
C GLU A 145 -9.08 1.89 -3.93
N PHE A 146 -8.68 3.10 -3.58
CA PHE A 146 -7.33 3.62 -3.77
C PHE A 146 -6.71 3.96 -2.43
N PHE A 147 -5.51 3.43 -2.17
CA PHE A 147 -4.80 3.61 -0.92
C PHE A 147 -3.52 4.41 -1.14
N THR A 148 -3.35 5.45 -0.33
CA THR A 148 -2.20 6.37 -0.40
C THR A 148 -1.49 6.41 0.95
N SER A 149 -0.24 6.91 1.00
CA SER A 149 0.48 7.18 2.26
C SER A 149 0.27 8.60 2.77
N VAL A 150 -0.65 9.37 2.19
CA VAL A 150 -1.07 10.65 2.76
C VAL A 150 -1.99 10.34 3.94
N PRO A 151 -1.66 10.77 5.17
CA PRO A 151 -2.53 10.54 6.31
C PRO A 151 -3.78 11.42 6.19
N LEU A 152 -4.78 10.92 5.50
CA LEU A 152 -6.11 11.50 5.47
C LEU A 152 -6.91 10.89 6.62
N PHE A 153 -7.46 11.71 7.49
CA PHE A 153 -8.28 11.24 8.61
C PHE A 153 -9.66 10.72 8.18
N PHE A 154 -9.96 10.77 6.90
CA PHE A 154 -11.23 10.32 6.33
C PHE A 154 -11.04 9.83 4.90
N THR A 155 -11.87 8.87 4.50
CA THR A 155 -12.00 8.44 3.12
C THR A 155 -12.60 9.55 2.28
N ARG A 156 -12.00 9.84 1.13
CA ARG A 156 -12.57 10.74 0.13
C ARG A 156 -13.30 9.94 -0.94
N ASN A 157 -14.55 10.29 -1.16
CA ASN A 157 -15.37 9.71 -2.21
C ASN A 157 -15.29 10.59 -3.46
N LEU A 158 -15.08 9.96 -4.60
CA LEU A 158 -15.07 10.59 -5.91
C LEU A 158 -16.02 9.83 -6.83
N ARG A 159 -16.82 10.54 -7.63
CA ARG A 159 -17.64 9.90 -8.68
C ARG A 159 -17.01 10.16 -10.04
N TYR A 160 -16.73 9.10 -10.79
CA TYR A 160 -16.15 9.15 -12.12
C TYR A 160 -16.87 8.19 -13.05
N ASN A 161 -17.37 8.68 -14.21
CA ASN A 161 -18.13 7.90 -15.18
C ASN A 161 -19.27 7.08 -14.54
N GLY A 162 -20.01 7.68 -13.59
CA GLY A 162 -21.10 7.01 -12.89
C GLY A 162 -20.69 6.04 -11.77
N VAL A 163 -19.40 5.79 -11.58
CA VAL A 163 -18.87 4.86 -10.58
C VAL A 163 -18.34 5.61 -9.37
N ASN A 164 -18.62 5.08 -8.18
CA ASN A 164 -18.04 5.61 -6.94
C ASN A 164 -16.62 5.05 -6.75
N LEU A 165 -15.69 5.96 -6.45
CA LEU A 165 -14.29 5.66 -6.16
C LEU A 165 -13.98 6.17 -4.76
N ASN A 166 -13.27 5.38 -3.96
CA ASN A 166 -12.88 5.72 -2.61
C ASN A 166 -11.36 5.90 -2.52
N ILE A 167 -10.92 6.99 -1.90
CA ILE A 167 -9.50 7.26 -1.66
C ILE A 167 -9.26 7.24 -0.16
N HIS A 168 -8.43 6.29 0.28
CA HIS A 168 -8.08 6.06 1.67
C HIS A 168 -6.70 6.60 1.98
N GLY A 169 -6.61 7.45 3.00
CA GLY A 169 -5.33 7.81 3.60
C GLY A 169 -4.85 6.69 4.52
N ARG A 170 -3.52 6.48 4.60
CA ARG A 170 -2.92 5.51 5.48
C ARG A 170 -1.83 6.14 6.34
N VAL A 171 -1.64 5.57 7.53
CA VAL A 171 -0.52 5.89 8.41
C VAL A 171 0.50 4.75 8.31
N GLU A 172 1.72 5.07 7.93
CA GLU A 172 2.84 4.12 7.97
C GLU A 172 3.21 3.81 9.42
N VAL A 173 3.43 2.55 9.71
CA VAL A 173 3.97 2.10 10.99
C VAL A 173 5.40 1.64 10.75
N PHE A 174 6.34 2.30 11.43
CA PHE A 174 7.75 1.97 11.39
C PHE A 174 8.15 1.27 12.69
N SER A 175 9.29 0.61 12.69
CA SER A 175 9.92 0.15 13.93
C SER A 175 10.17 1.30 14.90
N PRO A 176 10.04 1.07 16.22
CA PRO A 176 10.43 2.04 17.23
C PRO A 176 11.85 2.56 16.98
N GLY A 177 12.03 3.86 17.06
CA GLY A 177 13.27 4.54 16.68
C GLY A 177 13.23 5.14 15.27
N PHE A 178 12.36 4.65 14.37
CA PHE A 178 12.13 5.21 13.03
C PHE A 178 10.80 5.94 12.91
N SER A 179 9.87 5.70 13.83
CA SER A 179 8.61 6.43 13.87
C SER A 179 8.35 7.00 15.24
N THR A 180 7.95 8.23 15.19
CA THR A 180 6.90 8.68 16.07
C THR A 180 5.76 9.13 15.15
N ILE A 181 4.54 8.75 15.48
CA ILE A 181 3.33 9.37 14.93
C ILE A 181 3.52 10.91 14.92
N GLU A 182 4.18 11.49 15.90
CA GLU A 182 4.59 12.88 16.00
C GLU A 182 5.42 13.40 14.80
N ARG A 183 6.33 12.61 14.23
CA ARG A 183 7.06 12.99 12.99
C ARG A 183 6.17 13.02 11.76
N TYR A 184 5.17 12.16 11.68
CA TYR A 184 4.21 12.13 10.58
C TYR A 184 3.28 13.34 10.60
N TYR A 185 2.96 13.84 11.78
CA TYR A 185 2.10 15.01 12.00
C TYR A 185 2.87 16.32 12.07
N SER A 186 4.19 16.33 11.90
CA SER A 186 4.87 17.60 11.74
C SER A 186 4.32 18.29 10.48
N LEU A 187 3.85 19.50 10.62
CA LEU A 187 3.28 20.32 9.53
C LEU A 187 4.16 20.32 8.26
N SER A 188 5.49 20.16 8.42
CA SER A 188 6.45 20.11 7.33
C SER A 188 6.40 18.80 6.51
N VAL A 189 5.99 17.68 7.08
CA VAL A 189 5.84 16.40 6.35
C VAL A 189 4.49 16.33 5.68
N VAL A 190 3.43 16.75 6.38
CA VAL A 190 2.07 16.82 5.83
C VAL A 190 2.02 17.84 4.68
N SER A 191 2.61 19.01 4.83
CA SER A 191 2.65 20.03 3.78
C SER A 191 3.47 19.59 2.56
N ARG A 192 4.61 18.91 2.75
CA ARG A 192 5.41 18.37 1.63
C ARG A 192 4.68 17.27 0.85
N ARG A 193 3.94 16.38 1.53
CA ARG A 193 3.13 15.35 0.87
C ARG A 193 1.91 15.96 0.18
N LEU A 194 1.20 16.89 0.81
CA LEU A 194 0.09 17.64 0.20
C LEU A 194 0.56 18.42 -1.05
N LEU A 195 1.69 19.12 -0.99
CA LEU A 195 2.25 19.83 -2.13
C LEU A 195 2.61 18.91 -3.31
N ARG A 196 3.12 17.69 -3.05
CA ARG A 196 3.31 16.69 -4.12
C ARG A 196 2.00 16.34 -4.82
N HIS A 197 0.94 16.12 -4.04
CA HIS A 197 -0.35 15.66 -4.57
C HIS A 197 -1.20 16.76 -5.22
N THR A 198 -1.08 18.00 -4.74
CA THR A 198 -1.85 19.14 -5.28
C THR A 198 -1.18 19.81 -6.48
N LEU A 199 0.16 19.83 -6.52
CA LEU A 199 0.93 20.56 -7.52
C LEU A 199 1.71 19.65 -8.50
N GLY A 200 1.66 18.33 -8.34
CA GLY A 200 2.33 17.38 -9.23
C GLY A 200 3.86 17.42 -9.20
N PHE A 201 4.46 18.04 -8.17
CA PHE A 201 5.92 18.17 -8.08
C PHE A 201 6.60 16.88 -7.62
N SER A 202 7.62 16.43 -8.37
CA SER A 202 8.46 15.30 -7.97
C SER A 202 9.34 15.66 -6.75
N SER A 203 9.71 14.64 -5.97
CA SER A 203 10.59 14.82 -4.80
C SER A 203 11.96 15.46 -5.13
N ARG A 204 12.44 15.33 -6.35
CA ARG A 204 13.67 15.97 -6.85
C ARG A 204 13.50 17.49 -6.99
N TYR A 205 12.35 17.94 -7.48
CA TYR A 205 12.08 19.37 -7.65
C TYR A 205 11.99 20.11 -6.32
N ILE A 206 11.41 19.47 -5.29
CA ILE A 206 11.30 20.06 -3.95
C ILE A 206 12.67 20.13 -3.26
N LYS A 207 13.55 19.13 -3.44
CA LYS A 207 14.92 19.15 -2.87
C LYS A 207 15.81 20.23 -3.49
N SER A 208 15.59 20.62 -4.73
CA SER A 208 16.40 21.64 -5.42
C SER A 208 16.04 23.09 -5.04
N ARG A 209 14.84 23.31 -4.44
CA ARG A 209 14.36 24.66 -4.06
C ARG A 209 14.42 24.95 -2.56
N LEU A 210 14.78 23.95 -1.74
CA LEU A 210 14.87 24.08 -0.28
C LEU A 210 16.35 24.04 0.23
N LYS A 211 17.31 24.28 -0.68
CA LYS A 211 18.70 24.57 -0.33
C LYS A 211 18.94 26.07 -0.31
#